data_cc479e03d50cb99a0f0997e05db2e556
#
_entry.id   cc479e03d50cb99a0f0997e05db2e556
#
_cell.length_a   1.000
_cell.length_b   1.000
_cell.length_c   1.000
_cell.angle_alpha   90.00
_cell.angle_beta   90.00
_cell.angle_gamma   90.00
#
_symmetry.space_group_name_H-M   'P 1'
#
loop_
_entity.id
_entity.type
_entity.pdbx_description
1 polymer ?
#
loop_
_entity_poly.entity_id
_entity_poly.type
_entity_poly.pdbx_seq_one_letter_code
_entity_poly.pdbx_strand_id
1 'polypeptide(L)'
;MNGSQFTVLRSQKSPARLFIRWLKFNFVGGIGIGVQLASLAIFRSLFGLNYLLATALAVEAAVIHNFLWHERFTWADRPAGRPVHSLARLVRFNFSNGAVSIIGNLLLMRMLVGQLRLNYVAANLMAITVCSLANFLLSDRFVFRRVSRAMPSRVENRI
;
A
#
# COMPACT_ATOMS: atom_id res chain seq x y z
N MET A 1 13.04 -20.99 -23.57
CA MET A 1 11.95 -20.16 -23.01
C MET A 1 10.94 -19.91 -24.12
N ASN A 2 9.70 -20.43 -23.96
CA ASN A 2 8.66 -20.35 -25.01
C ASN A 2 8.12 -18.92 -25.14
N GLY A 3 7.87 -18.45 -26.36
CA GLY A 3 7.36 -17.10 -26.67
C GLY A 3 6.07 -16.74 -25.93
N SER A 4 5.25 -17.71 -25.56
CA SER A 4 4.05 -17.55 -24.75
C SER A 4 4.35 -17.02 -23.32
N GLN A 5 5.44 -17.45 -22.72
CA GLN A 5 5.88 -16.97 -21.39
C GLN A 5 6.30 -15.49 -21.44
N PHE A 6 6.97 -15.08 -22.51
CA PHE A 6 7.40 -13.69 -22.71
C PHE A 6 6.19 -12.76 -22.93
N THR A 7 5.18 -13.21 -23.66
CA THR A 7 3.95 -12.44 -23.93
C THR A 7 3.13 -12.24 -22.65
N VAL A 8 3.02 -13.27 -21.81
CA VAL A 8 2.30 -13.18 -20.51
C VAL A 8 3.01 -12.22 -19.55
N LEU A 9 4.35 -12.28 -19.45
CA LEU A 9 5.12 -11.38 -18.60
C LEU A 9 5.06 -9.92 -19.07
N ARG A 10 5.06 -9.68 -20.38
CA ARG A 10 4.93 -8.35 -20.97
C ARG A 10 3.53 -7.79 -20.80
N SER A 11 2.48 -8.61 -20.91
CA SER A 11 1.09 -8.21 -20.69
C SER A 11 0.82 -7.75 -19.25
N GLN A 12 1.55 -8.28 -18.27
CA GLN A 12 1.35 -7.96 -16.87
C GLN A 12 2.03 -6.65 -16.41
N LYS A 13 2.95 -6.12 -17.21
CA LYS A 13 3.67 -4.85 -16.93
C LYS A 13 3.14 -3.68 -17.76
N SER A 14 1.96 -3.78 -18.37
CA SER A 14 1.42 -2.66 -19.17
C SER A 14 1.20 -1.43 -18.29
N PRO A 15 1.55 -0.22 -18.78
CA PRO A 15 1.36 1.04 -18.05
C PRO A 15 -0.08 1.22 -17.57
N ALA A 16 -1.05 0.83 -18.40
CA ALA A 16 -2.47 0.90 -18.07
C ALA A 16 -2.83 0.06 -16.84
N ARG A 17 -2.26 -1.14 -16.71
CA ARG A 17 -2.51 -1.99 -15.53
C ARG A 17 -1.89 -1.41 -14.25
N LEU A 18 -0.72 -0.79 -14.35
CA LEU A 18 -0.10 -0.11 -13.22
C LEU A 18 -0.93 1.10 -12.79
N PHE A 19 -1.43 1.87 -13.75
CA PHE A 19 -2.30 3.01 -13.48
C PHE A 19 -3.61 2.60 -12.81
N ILE A 20 -4.28 1.56 -13.31
CA ILE A 20 -5.50 1.00 -12.69
C ILE A 20 -5.22 0.53 -11.25
N ARG A 21 -4.07 -0.13 -11.00
CA ARG A 21 -3.68 -0.51 -9.65
C ARG A 21 -3.46 0.69 -8.74
N TRP A 22 -2.82 1.72 -9.25
CA TRP A 22 -2.61 2.96 -8.50
C TRP A 22 -3.93 3.64 -8.16
N LEU A 23 -4.89 3.68 -9.08
CA LEU A 23 -6.24 4.17 -8.80
C LEU A 23 -6.93 3.34 -7.71
N LYS A 24 -6.91 2.01 -7.82
CA LYS A 24 -7.44 1.11 -6.78
C LYS A 24 -6.78 1.35 -5.43
N PHE A 25 -5.46 1.55 -5.41
CA PHE A 25 -4.70 1.84 -4.21
C PHE A 25 -5.18 3.13 -3.54
N ASN A 26 -5.31 4.21 -4.31
CA ASN A 26 -5.78 5.48 -3.78
C ASN A 26 -7.26 5.43 -3.34
N PHE A 27 -8.10 4.70 -4.06
CA PHE A 27 -9.49 4.48 -3.68
C PHE A 27 -9.60 3.79 -2.32
N VAL A 28 -8.87 2.71 -2.12
CA VAL A 28 -8.81 2.02 -0.83
C VAL A 28 -8.29 2.94 0.27
N GLY A 29 -7.23 3.72 0.00
CA GLY A 29 -6.69 4.71 0.93
C GLY A 29 -7.72 5.76 1.33
N GLY A 30 -8.53 6.23 0.38
CA GLY A 30 -9.64 7.17 0.63
C GLY A 30 -10.70 6.58 1.58
N ILE A 31 -11.11 5.33 1.35
CA ILE A 31 -12.02 4.62 2.27
C ILE A 31 -11.39 4.48 3.66
N GLY A 32 -10.09 4.20 3.72
CA GLY A 32 -9.34 4.09 4.98
C GLY A 32 -9.41 5.35 5.84
N ILE A 33 -9.45 6.54 5.23
CA ILE A 33 -9.68 7.80 5.98
C ILE A 33 -11.05 7.76 6.65
N GLY A 34 -12.10 7.33 5.96
CA GLY A 34 -13.43 7.16 6.53
C GLY A 34 -13.44 6.18 7.71
N VAL A 35 -12.77 5.03 7.55
CA VAL A 35 -12.62 4.02 8.62
C VAL A 35 -11.89 4.62 9.83
N GLN A 36 -10.82 5.37 9.61
CA GLN A 36 -10.08 6.03 10.70
C GLN A 36 -10.96 7.01 11.47
N LEU A 37 -11.70 7.86 10.79
CA LEU A 37 -12.57 8.85 11.42
C LEU A 37 -13.72 8.19 12.18
N ALA A 38 -14.36 7.18 11.60
CA ALA A 38 -15.42 6.42 12.25
C ALA A 38 -14.91 5.68 13.50
N SER A 39 -13.75 5.01 13.38
CA SER A 39 -13.11 4.33 14.51
C SER A 39 -12.72 5.32 15.63
N LEU A 40 -12.17 6.49 15.28
CA LEU A 40 -11.84 7.53 16.25
C LEU A 40 -13.08 8.00 16.99
N ALA A 41 -14.19 8.28 16.28
CA ALA A 41 -15.44 8.67 16.89
C ALA A 41 -15.96 7.59 17.84
N ILE A 42 -15.95 6.33 17.44
CA ILE A 42 -16.38 5.19 18.26
C ILE A 42 -15.51 5.09 19.53
N PHE A 43 -14.19 5.08 19.39
CA PHE A 43 -13.28 4.94 20.53
C PHE A 43 -13.40 6.11 21.53
N ARG A 44 -13.66 7.32 21.03
CA ARG A 44 -13.88 8.48 21.88
C ARG A 44 -15.26 8.49 22.54
N SER A 45 -16.33 8.25 21.77
CA SER A 45 -17.69 8.45 22.23
C SER A 45 -18.25 7.26 23.00
N LEU A 46 -17.96 6.01 22.57
CA LEU A 46 -18.51 4.81 23.21
C LEU A 46 -17.57 4.25 24.29
N PHE A 47 -16.26 4.27 24.04
CA PHE A 47 -15.29 3.68 24.97
C PHE A 47 -14.63 4.71 25.89
N GLY A 48 -14.86 6.01 25.72
CA GLY A 48 -14.32 7.07 26.55
C GLY A 48 -12.79 7.17 26.57
N LEU A 49 -12.10 6.58 25.57
CA LEU A 49 -10.64 6.55 25.54
C LEU A 49 -10.06 7.95 25.44
N ASN A 50 -8.88 8.17 26.02
CA ASN A 50 -8.17 9.42 25.79
C ASN A 50 -7.85 9.60 24.29
N TYR A 51 -7.69 10.86 23.84
CA TYR A 51 -7.60 11.17 22.40
C TYR A 51 -6.38 10.55 21.72
N LEU A 52 -5.24 10.41 22.42
CA LEU A 52 -4.01 9.82 21.86
C LEU A 52 -4.20 8.32 21.61
N LEU A 53 -4.73 7.60 22.60
CA LEU A 53 -4.99 6.17 22.47
C LEU A 53 -6.07 5.89 21.41
N ALA A 54 -7.15 6.68 21.42
CA ALA A 54 -8.22 6.58 20.42
C ALA A 54 -7.68 6.82 19.00
N THR A 55 -6.80 7.82 18.83
CA THR A 55 -6.17 8.12 17.54
C THR A 55 -5.26 6.98 17.09
N ALA A 56 -4.40 6.46 17.98
CA ALA A 56 -3.50 5.35 17.65
C ALA A 56 -4.27 4.10 17.20
N LEU A 57 -5.32 3.73 17.93
CA LEU A 57 -6.17 2.58 17.58
C LEU A 57 -6.96 2.82 16.29
N ALA A 58 -7.43 4.04 16.03
CA ALA A 58 -8.14 4.39 14.80
C ALA A 58 -7.22 4.33 13.57
N VAL A 59 -5.99 4.81 13.70
CA VAL A 59 -4.98 4.69 12.63
C VAL A 59 -4.68 3.22 12.35
N GLU A 60 -4.46 2.41 13.37
CA GLU A 60 -4.18 0.97 13.19
C GLU A 60 -5.37 0.24 12.55
N ALA A 61 -6.60 0.53 12.95
CA ALA A 61 -7.81 0.00 12.31
C ALA A 61 -7.87 0.35 10.82
N ALA A 62 -7.57 1.58 10.45
CA ALA A 62 -7.51 2.01 9.05
C ALA A 62 -6.39 1.30 8.28
N VAL A 63 -5.22 1.12 8.88
CA VAL A 63 -4.08 0.41 8.26
C VAL A 63 -4.43 -1.05 8.00
N ILE A 64 -5.02 -1.73 8.98
CA ILE A 64 -5.47 -3.13 8.83
C ILE A 64 -6.54 -3.23 7.74
N HIS A 65 -7.53 -2.34 7.75
CA HIS A 65 -8.57 -2.27 6.71
C HIS A 65 -7.93 -2.10 5.32
N ASN A 66 -7.06 -1.11 5.15
CA ASN A 66 -6.39 -0.84 3.89
C ASN A 66 -5.56 -2.03 3.42
N PHE A 67 -4.81 -2.68 4.32
CA PHE A 67 -4.02 -3.86 4.00
C PHE A 67 -4.90 -5.00 3.48
N LEU A 68 -6.00 -5.32 4.16
CA LEU A 68 -6.92 -6.40 3.78
C LEU A 68 -7.56 -6.14 2.41
N TRP A 69 -7.96 -4.90 2.15
CA TRP A 69 -8.50 -4.52 0.85
C TRP A 69 -7.44 -4.52 -0.24
N HIS A 70 -6.24 -4.05 0.05
CA HIS A 70 -5.13 -4.12 -0.88
C HIS A 70 -4.80 -5.56 -1.25
N GLU A 71 -4.77 -6.48 -0.30
CA GLU A 71 -4.50 -7.89 -0.54
C GLU A 71 -5.56 -8.54 -1.42
N ARG A 72 -6.85 -8.22 -1.21
CA ARG A 72 -7.98 -8.85 -1.92
C ARG A 72 -8.42 -8.11 -3.18
N PHE A 73 -8.18 -6.82 -3.29
CA PHE A 73 -8.70 -5.98 -4.38
C PHE A 73 -7.61 -5.40 -5.28
N THR A 74 -6.58 -4.77 -4.70
CA THR A 74 -5.54 -4.11 -5.47
C THR A 74 -4.55 -5.12 -6.04
N TRP A 75 -4.20 -6.13 -5.26
CA TRP A 75 -3.27 -7.20 -5.61
C TRP A 75 -3.90 -8.60 -5.57
N ALA A 76 -5.18 -8.71 -5.88
CA ALA A 76 -5.91 -9.98 -5.94
C ALA A 76 -5.29 -11.03 -6.88
N ASP A 77 -4.49 -10.59 -7.85
CA ASP A 77 -3.74 -11.44 -8.77
C ASP A 77 -2.45 -12.04 -8.15
N ARG A 78 -2.13 -11.66 -6.92
CA ARG A 78 -0.96 -12.16 -6.17
C ARG A 78 -1.44 -12.99 -4.99
N PRO A 79 -1.32 -14.33 -5.04
CA PRO A 79 -1.86 -15.19 -3.99
C PRO A 79 -1.29 -14.80 -2.62
N ALA A 80 -2.19 -14.61 -1.68
CA ALA A 80 -1.88 -14.52 -0.27
C ALA A 80 -1.25 -15.85 0.13
N GLY A 81 0.02 -15.88 0.52
CA GLY A 81 0.68 -17.08 1.03
C GLY A 81 0.03 -17.59 2.33
N ARG A 82 0.74 -18.41 3.08
CA ARG A 82 0.32 -18.85 4.43
C ARG A 82 0.02 -17.63 5.32
N PRO A 83 -0.87 -17.74 6.33
CA PRO A 83 -1.23 -16.63 7.25
C PRO A 83 -0.04 -15.90 7.86
N VAL A 84 1.03 -16.64 8.22
CA VAL A 84 2.30 -16.07 8.73
C VAL A 84 2.93 -15.08 7.73
N HIS A 85 2.84 -15.35 6.43
CA HIS A 85 3.34 -14.42 5.41
C HIS A 85 2.46 -13.18 5.27
N SER A 86 1.16 -13.28 5.55
CA SER A 86 0.25 -12.12 5.58
C SER A 86 0.60 -11.17 6.72
N LEU A 87 0.89 -11.69 7.92
CA LEU A 87 1.30 -10.86 9.05
C LEU A 87 2.62 -10.12 8.77
N ALA A 88 3.62 -10.81 8.22
CA ALA A 88 4.87 -10.17 7.83
C ALA A 88 4.67 -9.08 6.76
N ARG A 89 3.70 -9.27 5.84
CA ARG A 89 3.32 -8.26 4.84
C ARG A 89 2.61 -7.08 5.48
N LEU A 90 1.70 -7.33 6.45
CA LEU A 90 1.02 -6.27 7.20
C LEU A 90 2.04 -5.38 7.92
N VAL A 91 3.00 -5.97 8.62
CA VAL A 91 4.06 -5.23 9.31
C VAL A 91 4.88 -4.39 8.32
N ARG A 92 5.31 -4.99 7.20
CA ARG A 92 6.03 -4.25 6.15
C ARG A 92 5.19 -3.13 5.55
N PHE A 93 3.91 -3.35 5.34
CA PHE A 93 2.97 -2.36 4.82
C PHE A 93 2.83 -1.18 5.77
N ASN A 94 2.64 -1.44 7.07
CA ASN A 94 2.53 -0.42 8.09
C ASN A 94 3.80 0.45 8.15
N PHE A 95 4.97 -0.19 8.25
CA PHE A 95 6.23 0.54 8.30
C PHE A 95 6.53 1.33 7.01
N SER A 96 6.36 0.72 5.83
CA SER A 96 6.68 1.39 4.58
C SER A 96 5.75 2.57 4.30
N ASN A 97 4.45 2.39 4.46
CA ASN A 97 3.47 3.47 4.25
C ASN A 97 3.61 4.57 5.31
N GLY A 98 3.78 4.20 6.58
CA GLY A 98 3.98 5.17 7.66
C GLY A 98 5.24 6.00 7.46
N ALA A 99 6.38 5.36 7.19
CA ALA A 99 7.64 6.05 6.96
C ALA A 99 7.58 6.99 5.76
N VAL A 100 7.05 6.52 4.62
CA VAL A 100 6.94 7.37 3.40
C VAL A 100 5.95 8.52 3.63
N SER A 101 4.83 8.27 4.30
CA SER A 101 3.83 9.31 4.54
C SER A 101 4.36 10.41 5.48
N ILE A 102 5.10 10.05 6.51
CA ILE A 102 5.62 11.02 7.47
C ILE A 102 6.88 11.70 6.92
N ILE A 103 7.92 10.92 6.64
CA ILE A 103 9.23 11.45 6.25
C ILE A 103 9.13 12.11 4.87
N GLY A 104 8.49 11.44 3.91
CA GLY A 104 8.33 11.97 2.55
C GLY A 104 7.56 13.27 2.52
N ASN A 105 6.44 13.34 3.26
CA ASN A 105 5.64 14.57 3.31
C ASN A 105 6.41 15.73 3.97
N LEU A 106 7.09 15.49 5.10
CA LEU A 106 7.89 16.52 5.76
C LEU A 106 9.02 17.05 4.88
N LEU A 107 9.76 16.15 4.21
CA LEU A 107 10.85 16.55 3.31
C LEU A 107 10.33 17.34 2.10
N LEU A 108 9.25 16.86 1.48
CA LEU A 108 8.64 17.55 0.33
C LEU A 108 8.07 18.90 0.73
N MET A 109 7.35 19.01 1.85
CA MET A 109 6.81 20.28 2.33
C MET A 109 7.95 21.28 2.64
N ARG A 110 9.02 20.83 3.30
CA ARG A 110 10.20 21.68 3.56
C ARG A 110 10.82 22.21 2.26
N MET A 111 10.93 21.36 1.23
CA MET A 111 11.49 21.75 -0.05
C MET A 111 10.53 22.67 -0.81
N LEU A 112 9.26 22.28 -0.96
CA LEU A 112 8.30 22.99 -1.80
C LEU A 112 7.91 24.37 -1.20
N VAL A 113 7.65 24.44 0.10
CA VAL A 113 7.27 25.68 0.77
C VAL A 113 8.51 26.46 1.19
N GLY A 114 9.50 25.81 1.81
CA GLY A 114 10.68 26.47 2.38
C GLY A 114 11.65 26.98 1.34
N GLN A 115 11.97 26.18 0.32
CA GLN A 115 12.97 26.54 -0.69
C GLN A 115 12.34 27.13 -1.94
N LEU A 116 11.30 26.47 -2.51
CA LEU A 116 10.66 26.93 -3.74
C LEU A 116 9.56 27.96 -3.52
N ARG A 117 9.23 28.28 -2.25
CA ARG A 117 8.23 29.27 -1.86
C ARG A 117 6.86 29.08 -2.51
N LEU A 118 6.49 27.84 -2.78
CA LEU A 118 5.18 27.52 -3.34
C LEU A 118 4.08 27.79 -2.32
N ASN A 119 2.89 28.06 -2.82
CA ASN A 119 1.70 28.13 -1.99
C ASN A 119 1.55 26.84 -1.18
N TYR A 120 1.27 26.95 0.11
CA TYR A 120 1.15 25.84 1.05
C TYR A 120 0.17 24.75 0.58
N VAL A 121 -1.01 25.13 0.02
CA VAL A 121 -2.01 24.18 -0.46
C VAL A 121 -1.51 23.41 -1.67
N ALA A 122 -0.92 24.13 -2.67
CA ALA A 122 -0.34 23.51 -3.84
C ALA A 122 0.81 22.57 -3.47
N ALA A 123 1.70 22.99 -2.58
CA ALA A 123 2.80 22.17 -2.07
C ALA A 123 2.28 20.89 -1.39
N ASN A 124 1.23 20.99 -0.57
CA ASN A 124 0.64 19.84 0.10
C ASN A 124 0.01 18.84 -0.88
N LEU A 125 -0.73 19.31 -1.87
CA LEU A 125 -1.30 18.45 -2.92
C LEU A 125 -0.21 17.72 -3.71
N MET A 126 0.89 18.40 -4.06
CA MET A 126 2.04 17.78 -4.69
C MET A 126 2.70 16.74 -3.79
N ALA A 127 2.91 17.06 -2.52
CA ALA A 127 3.50 16.12 -1.55
C ALA A 127 2.65 14.88 -1.37
N ILE A 128 1.32 15.01 -1.23
CA ILE A 128 0.38 13.89 -1.14
C ILE A 128 0.47 13.02 -2.39
N THR A 129 0.49 13.61 -3.58
CA THR A 129 0.56 12.87 -4.85
C THR A 129 1.86 12.08 -4.97
N VAL A 130 3.00 12.70 -4.66
CA VAL A 130 4.32 12.04 -4.70
C VAL A 130 4.41 10.93 -3.65
N CYS A 131 3.98 11.19 -2.41
CA CYS A 131 3.96 10.17 -1.35
C CYS A 131 3.03 9.01 -1.69
N SER A 132 1.85 9.28 -2.28
CA SER A 132 0.94 8.24 -2.74
C SER A 132 1.58 7.33 -3.80
N LEU A 133 2.27 7.92 -4.77
CA LEU A 133 2.99 7.15 -5.79
C LEU A 133 4.13 6.33 -5.18
N ALA A 134 4.90 6.90 -4.27
CA ALA A 134 5.97 6.19 -3.56
C ALA A 134 5.42 5.03 -2.70
N ASN A 135 4.36 5.25 -1.96
CA ASN A 135 3.66 4.22 -1.17
C ASN A 135 3.14 3.09 -2.06
N PHE A 136 2.55 3.42 -3.20
CA PHE A 136 2.10 2.42 -4.17
C PHE A 136 3.27 1.60 -4.72
N LEU A 137 4.36 2.23 -5.14
CA LEU A 137 5.52 1.54 -5.70
C LEU A 137 6.21 0.64 -4.67
N LEU A 138 6.35 1.09 -3.43
CA LEU A 138 6.88 0.28 -2.34
C LEU A 138 5.96 -0.90 -2.03
N SER A 139 4.65 -0.66 -1.97
CA SER A 139 3.67 -1.73 -1.76
C SER A 139 3.73 -2.75 -2.90
N ASP A 140 3.79 -2.31 -4.16
CA ASP A 140 3.83 -3.20 -5.32
C ASP A 140 5.11 -4.04 -5.40
N ARG A 141 6.27 -3.45 -5.06
CA ARG A 141 7.56 -4.12 -5.24
C ARG A 141 8.07 -4.82 -4.00
N PHE A 142 7.75 -4.33 -2.81
CA PHE A 142 8.30 -4.80 -1.54
C PHE A 142 7.30 -5.58 -0.70
N VAL A 143 6.08 -5.04 -0.49
CA VAL A 143 5.08 -5.68 0.37
C VAL A 143 4.40 -6.84 -0.34
N PHE A 144 3.87 -6.59 -1.54
CA PHE A 144 3.08 -7.55 -2.33
C PHE A 144 3.89 -8.17 -3.48
N ARG A 145 5.18 -8.42 -3.25
CA ARG A 145 6.06 -9.06 -4.23
C ARG A 145 5.52 -10.46 -4.59
N ARG A 146 5.51 -10.78 -5.89
CA ARG A 146 5.23 -12.14 -6.36
C ARG A 146 6.34 -13.07 -5.89
N VAL A 147 5.97 -14.11 -5.14
CA VAL A 147 6.86 -15.25 -4.92
C VAL A 147 6.82 -16.10 -6.19
N SER A 148 7.89 -16.11 -6.97
CA SER A 148 8.06 -17.10 -8.04
C SER A 148 8.04 -18.48 -7.39
N ARG A 149 6.94 -19.24 -7.57
CA ARG A 149 7.00 -20.67 -7.32
C ARG A 149 7.95 -21.26 -8.36
N ALA A 150 9.14 -21.66 -7.92
CA ALA A 150 9.95 -22.58 -8.67
C ALA A 150 9.08 -23.81 -8.95
N MET A 151 8.78 -24.09 -10.21
CA MET A 151 8.17 -25.36 -10.57
C MET A 151 9.09 -26.46 -10.07
N PRO A 152 8.57 -27.46 -9.32
CA PRO A 152 9.36 -28.64 -9.05
C PRO A 152 9.80 -29.21 -10.42
N SER A 153 11.11 -29.41 -10.58
CA SER A 153 11.66 -30.08 -11.74
C SER A 153 10.91 -31.40 -11.90
N ARG A 154 10.22 -31.56 -13.03
CA ARG A 154 9.62 -32.82 -13.41
C ARG A 154 10.78 -33.82 -13.49
N VAL A 155 10.89 -34.66 -12.47
CA VAL A 155 11.78 -35.82 -12.54
C VAL A 155 11.21 -36.70 -13.64
N GLU A 156 11.83 -36.63 -14.81
CA GLU A 156 11.54 -37.49 -15.94
C GLU A 156 12.08 -38.89 -15.57
N ASN A 157 11.23 -39.72 -14.98
CA ASN A 157 11.51 -41.14 -14.85
C ASN A 157 11.53 -41.72 -16.25
N ARG A 158 12.73 -41.79 -16.85
CA ARG A 158 13.00 -42.73 -17.92
C ARG A 158 13.23 -44.11 -17.29
N ILE A 159 12.29 -45.01 -17.47
CA ILE A 159 12.50 -46.45 -17.43
C ILE A 159 12.49 -46.92 -18.84
#